data_3e14e4b6da33d6de7f836e97842f7bce
#
_entry.id   3e14e4b6da33d6de7f836e97842f7bce
#
_cell.length_a   1.000
_cell.length_b   1.000
_cell.length_c   1.000
_cell.angle_alpha   90.00
_cell.angle_beta   90.00
_cell.angle_gamma   90.00
#
_symmetry.space_group_name_H-M   'P 1'
#
loop_
_entity.id
_entity.type
_entity.pdbx_description
1 polymer ?
#
loop_
_entity_poly.entity_id
_entity_poly.type
_entity_poly.pdbx_seq_one_letter_code
_entity_poly.pdbx_strand_id
1 'polypeptide(L)'
;MSEAFARGVRLAVDVGSVRVGVARCDPDGILASPVDTLARDSTTLERLAALSADLDAVVVYVGLPVSLGGGEGIAAQSARAFAEELAGAAPCPVRLVDERLSTVDAQRALRDAGRSARSSRSVVDQVAAVIILEQALSIERATGTLAGTAVTF
;
A
#
# COMPACT_ATOMS: atom_id res chain seq x y z
N MET A 1 -19.34 19.84 9.58
CA MET A 1 -19.12 18.97 9.78
C MET A 1 -18.26 18.30 9.10
N SER A 2 -17.69 17.81 9.53
CA SER A 2 -16.74 17.30 8.89
C SER A 2 -16.96 15.97 8.46
N GLU A 3 -16.80 15.78 7.33
CA GLU A 3 -16.90 14.56 6.88
C GLU A 3 -15.62 14.15 6.62
N ALA A 4 -14.69 14.52 7.39
CA ALA A 4 -13.31 14.36 7.13
C ALA A 4 -12.86 12.94 6.89
N PHE A 5 -13.49 11.98 7.48
CA PHE A 5 -13.05 10.60 7.28
C PHE A 5 -14.23 9.71 6.88
N ALA A 6 -14.26 9.33 5.60
CA ALA A 6 -15.29 8.44 5.12
C ALA A 6 -15.04 7.03 5.64
N ARG A 7 -16.08 6.39 6.14
CA ARG A 7 -15.95 5.05 6.67
C ARG A 7 -15.78 4.02 5.56
N GLY A 8 -14.87 3.08 5.76
CA GLY A 8 -14.66 2.00 4.80
C GLY A 8 -13.27 1.42 4.93
N VAL A 9 -13.10 0.20 4.45
CA VAL A 9 -11.80 -0.47 4.47
C VAL A 9 -10.90 0.16 3.42
N ARG A 10 -9.63 0.41 3.78
CA ARG A 10 -8.60 0.80 2.83
C ARG A 10 -7.60 -0.33 2.74
N LEU A 11 -7.07 -0.52 1.55
CA LEU A 11 -5.97 -1.45 1.32
C LEU A 11 -4.72 -0.67 0.97
N ALA A 12 -3.57 -1.25 1.27
CA ALA A 12 -2.28 -0.70 0.82
C ALA A 12 -1.44 -1.83 0.28
N VAL A 13 -0.64 -1.51 -0.72
CA VAL A 13 0.15 -2.48 -1.46
C VAL A 13 1.57 -1.96 -1.57
N ASP A 14 2.53 -2.79 -1.21
CA ASP A 14 3.94 -2.50 -1.42
C ASP A 14 4.43 -3.39 -2.55
N VAL A 15 4.75 -2.80 -3.69
CA VAL A 15 5.06 -3.53 -4.91
C VAL A 15 6.56 -3.80 -5.01
N GLY A 16 6.95 -5.05 -4.80
CA GLY A 16 8.32 -5.47 -5.02
C GLY A 16 8.49 -6.08 -6.39
N SER A 17 9.72 -6.43 -6.74
CA SER A 17 9.98 -7.04 -8.05
C SER A 17 9.52 -8.49 -8.11
N VAL A 18 9.47 -9.16 -6.98
CA VAL A 18 9.13 -10.58 -6.90
C VAL A 18 7.86 -10.82 -6.09
N ARG A 19 7.61 -9.98 -5.10
CA ARG A 19 6.48 -10.14 -4.20
C ARG A 19 5.77 -8.82 -3.98
N VAL A 20 4.52 -8.91 -3.56
CA VAL A 20 3.69 -7.75 -3.27
C VAL A 20 3.13 -7.91 -1.86
N GLY A 21 3.44 -6.98 -0.98
CA GLY A 21 2.90 -6.97 0.38
C GLY A 21 1.56 -6.26 0.41
N VAL A 22 0.63 -6.78 1.22
CA VAL A 22 -0.73 -6.23 1.29
C VAL A 22 -1.13 -6.02 2.74
N ALA A 23 -1.71 -4.86 3.01
CA ALA A 23 -2.25 -4.52 4.32
C ALA A 23 -3.66 -3.97 4.17
N ARG A 24 -4.41 -4.00 5.26
CA ARG A 24 -5.78 -3.46 5.28
C ARG A 24 -6.02 -2.74 6.60
N CYS A 25 -7.04 -1.90 6.63
CA CYS A 25 -7.50 -1.32 7.89
C CYS A 25 -8.95 -1.73 8.14
N ASP A 26 -9.41 -1.49 9.38
CA ASP A 26 -10.83 -1.64 9.69
C ASP A 26 -11.62 -0.49 9.06
N PRO A 27 -12.95 -0.58 8.98
CA PRO A 27 -13.74 0.49 8.35
C PRO A 27 -13.60 1.87 8.99
N ASP A 28 -13.22 1.91 10.27
CA ASP A 28 -13.03 3.20 10.94
C ASP A 28 -11.61 3.73 10.79
N GLY A 29 -10.74 2.98 10.14
CA GLY A 29 -9.37 3.42 9.89
C GLY A 29 -8.52 3.54 11.14
N ILE A 30 -8.82 2.73 12.15
CA ILE A 30 -8.10 2.81 13.41
C ILE A 30 -6.86 1.93 13.41
N LEU A 31 -6.98 0.72 12.87
CA LEU A 31 -5.88 -0.23 12.91
C LEU A 31 -5.54 -0.75 11.52
N ALA A 32 -4.31 -0.55 11.12
CA ALA A 32 -3.77 -1.15 9.90
C ALA A 32 -3.13 -2.47 10.27
N SER A 33 -3.44 -3.52 9.51
CA SER A 33 -2.95 -4.87 9.78
C SER A 33 -2.45 -5.52 8.51
N PRO A 34 -1.47 -6.41 8.62
CA PRO A 34 -1.00 -7.14 7.44
C PRO A 34 -2.05 -8.14 6.97
N VAL A 35 -2.14 -8.34 5.68
CA VAL A 35 -3.04 -9.32 5.09
C VAL A 35 -2.27 -10.51 4.55
N ASP A 36 -1.33 -10.25 3.63
CA ASP A 36 -0.64 -11.33 2.95
C ASP A 36 0.56 -10.78 2.19
N THR A 37 1.39 -11.69 1.72
CA THR A 37 2.43 -11.39 0.76
C THR A 37 2.16 -12.28 -0.46
N LEU A 38 1.87 -11.66 -1.58
CA LEU A 38 1.53 -12.38 -2.80
C LEU A 38 2.75 -12.47 -3.71
N ALA A 39 2.88 -13.58 -4.44
CA ALA A 39 3.86 -13.63 -5.51
C ALA A 39 3.45 -12.62 -6.58
N ARG A 40 4.41 -11.97 -7.20
CA ARG A 40 4.11 -11.04 -8.29
C ARG A 40 4.13 -11.81 -9.59
N ASP A 41 2.95 -12.17 -10.06
CA ASP A 41 2.79 -12.97 -11.28
C ASP A 41 1.50 -12.54 -11.99
N SER A 42 1.07 -13.33 -12.95
CA SER A 42 -0.10 -12.98 -13.77
C SER A 42 -1.42 -13.00 -12.98
N THR A 43 -1.43 -13.57 -11.77
CA THR A 43 -2.64 -13.66 -10.96
C THR A 43 -2.75 -12.55 -9.92
N THR A 44 -1.70 -11.75 -9.75
CA THR A 44 -1.65 -10.77 -8.66
C THR A 44 -2.77 -9.74 -8.76
N LEU A 45 -2.98 -9.20 -9.95
CA LEU A 45 -4.00 -8.16 -10.13
C LEU A 45 -5.40 -8.70 -9.86
N GLU A 46 -5.67 -9.92 -10.30
CA GLU A 46 -6.95 -10.57 -10.04
C GLU A 46 -7.18 -10.80 -8.56
N ARG A 47 -6.13 -11.22 -7.86
CA ARG A 47 -6.24 -11.45 -6.42
C ARG A 47 -6.51 -10.17 -5.66
N LEU A 48 -5.82 -9.09 -6.05
CA LEU A 48 -6.03 -7.81 -5.40
C LEU A 48 -7.41 -7.24 -5.70
N ALA A 49 -7.88 -7.40 -6.94
CA ALA A 49 -9.22 -6.96 -7.31
C ALA A 49 -10.28 -7.74 -6.53
N ALA A 50 -10.10 -9.06 -6.41
CA ALA A 50 -11.03 -9.89 -5.65
C ALA A 50 -11.04 -9.52 -4.17
N LEU A 51 -9.87 -9.29 -3.60
CA LEU A 51 -9.76 -8.88 -2.20
C LEU A 51 -10.43 -7.53 -1.97
N SER A 52 -10.24 -6.58 -2.88
CA SER A 52 -10.87 -5.27 -2.81
C SER A 52 -12.39 -5.40 -2.84
N ALA A 53 -12.92 -6.28 -3.68
CA ALA A 53 -14.35 -6.51 -3.77
C ALA A 53 -14.87 -7.20 -2.51
N ASP A 54 -14.15 -8.22 -2.04
CA ASP A 54 -14.58 -8.98 -0.87
C ASP A 54 -14.64 -8.11 0.38
N LEU A 55 -13.72 -7.19 0.52
CA LEU A 55 -13.66 -6.30 1.68
C LEU A 55 -14.45 -5.01 1.48
N ASP A 56 -15.01 -4.84 0.29
CA ASP A 56 -15.73 -3.62 -0.05
C ASP A 56 -14.84 -2.39 0.18
N ALA A 57 -13.62 -2.48 -0.32
CA ALA A 57 -12.62 -1.44 -0.10
C ALA A 57 -13.01 -0.16 -0.81
N VAL A 58 -12.74 0.97 -0.16
CA VAL A 58 -13.05 2.29 -0.74
C VAL A 58 -11.89 2.85 -1.55
N VAL A 59 -10.69 2.34 -1.32
CA VAL A 59 -9.50 2.77 -2.07
C VAL A 59 -8.38 1.75 -1.85
N VAL A 60 -7.49 1.62 -2.84
CA VAL A 60 -6.25 0.87 -2.71
C VAL A 60 -5.10 1.87 -2.86
N TYR A 61 -4.25 1.94 -1.86
CA TYR A 61 -3.05 2.77 -1.91
C TYR A 61 -1.88 1.92 -2.37
N VAL A 62 -1.11 2.44 -3.31
CA VAL A 62 0.11 1.79 -3.80
C VAL A 62 1.29 2.69 -3.42
N GLY A 63 2.27 2.13 -2.72
CA GLY A 63 3.45 2.89 -2.34
C GLY A 63 4.30 3.21 -3.54
N LEU A 64 4.74 4.45 -3.65
CA LEU A 64 5.61 4.90 -4.73
C LEU A 64 6.99 5.18 -4.14
N PRO A 65 7.98 4.31 -4.40
CA PRO A 65 9.32 4.56 -3.87
C PRO A 65 9.99 5.69 -4.64
N VAL A 66 10.30 6.76 -3.95
CA VAL A 66 10.95 7.93 -4.54
C VAL A 66 12.32 8.07 -3.91
N SER A 67 13.34 8.28 -4.72
CA SER A 67 14.69 8.42 -4.20
C SER A 67 14.82 9.70 -3.40
N LEU A 68 15.85 9.76 -2.56
CA LEU A 68 16.09 10.95 -1.74
C LEU A 68 16.26 12.21 -2.57
N GLY A 69 16.74 12.07 -3.80
CA GLY A 69 16.88 13.20 -4.69
C GLY A 69 15.59 13.60 -5.38
N GLY A 70 14.48 12.91 -5.10
CA GLY A 70 13.20 13.23 -5.70
C GLY A 70 12.92 12.59 -7.03
N GLY A 71 13.89 11.87 -7.58
CA GLY A 71 13.71 11.22 -8.87
C GLY A 71 13.06 9.86 -8.74
N GLU A 72 12.47 9.39 -9.82
CA GLU A 72 11.88 8.06 -9.87
C GLU A 72 12.83 7.12 -10.58
N GLY A 73 13.20 6.05 -9.88
CA GLY A 73 14.03 5.00 -10.45
C GLY A 73 13.17 3.87 -11.01
N ILE A 74 13.82 2.74 -11.23
CA ILE A 74 13.15 1.56 -11.80
C ILE A 74 12.03 1.06 -10.90
N ALA A 75 12.25 1.07 -9.58
CA ALA A 75 11.24 0.61 -8.65
C ALA A 75 9.99 1.50 -8.68
N ALA A 76 10.18 2.81 -8.80
CA ALA A 76 9.06 3.73 -8.88
C ALA A 76 8.28 3.55 -10.17
N GLN A 77 9.00 3.35 -11.29
CA GLN A 77 8.35 3.10 -12.57
C GLN A 77 7.55 1.81 -12.53
N SER A 78 8.10 0.78 -11.90
CA SER A 78 7.42 -0.50 -11.76
C SER A 78 6.15 -0.37 -10.91
N ALA A 79 6.24 0.35 -9.80
CA ALA A 79 5.09 0.56 -8.94
C ALA A 79 4.00 1.37 -9.65
N ARG A 80 4.39 2.39 -10.40
CA ARG A 80 3.45 3.22 -11.14
C ARG A 80 2.73 2.40 -12.22
N ALA A 81 3.48 1.58 -12.96
CA ALA A 81 2.88 0.73 -13.99
C ALA A 81 1.91 -0.29 -13.36
N PHE A 82 2.32 -0.87 -12.22
CA PHE A 82 1.46 -1.80 -11.51
C PHE A 82 0.16 -1.11 -11.04
N ALA A 83 0.28 0.10 -10.53
CA ALA A 83 -0.87 0.85 -10.06
C ALA A 83 -1.84 1.16 -11.20
N GLU A 84 -1.32 1.47 -12.38
CA GLU A 84 -2.16 1.73 -13.55
C GLU A 84 -2.92 0.48 -13.96
N GLU A 85 -2.25 -0.66 -13.97
CA GLU A 85 -2.92 -1.93 -14.29
C GLU A 85 -3.95 -2.27 -13.22
N LEU A 86 -3.62 -2.05 -11.96
CA LEU A 86 -4.56 -2.32 -10.89
C LEU A 86 -5.78 -1.42 -10.97
N ALA A 87 -5.59 -0.17 -11.36
CA ALA A 87 -6.70 0.77 -11.50
C ALA A 87 -7.71 0.29 -12.53
N GLY A 88 -7.25 -0.42 -13.56
CA GLY A 88 -8.15 -1.00 -14.56
C GLY A 88 -8.87 -2.24 -14.10
N ALA A 89 -8.36 -2.90 -13.06
CA ALA A 89 -8.93 -4.17 -12.58
C ALA A 89 -9.73 -4.01 -11.28
N ALA A 90 -9.36 -3.06 -10.44
CA ALA A 90 -9.97 -2.94 -9.12
C ALA A 90 -11.33 -2.25 -9.19
N PRO A 91 -12.26 -2.64 -8.30
CA PRO A 91 -13.58 -2.02 -8.28
C PRO A 91 -13.62 -0.68 -7.57
N CYS A 92 -12.49 -0.18 -7.11
CA CYS A 92 -12.40 1.08 -6.37
C CYS A 92 -11.21 1.89 -6.87
N PRO A 93 -11.11 3.17 -6.49
CA PRO A 93 -9.97 3.99 -6.89
C PRO A 93 -8.64 3.46 -6.40
N VAL A 94 -7.60 3.68 -7.18
CA VAL A 94 -6.21 3.35 -6.82
C VAL A 94 -5.44 4.67 -6.76
N ARG A 95 -4.64 4.84 -5.71
CA ARG A 95 -3.89 6.08 -5.51
C ARG A 95 -2.45 5.75 -5.14
N LEU A 96 -1.53 6.60 -5.57
CA LEU A 96 -0.11 6.45 -5.27
C LEU A 96 0.25 7.31 -4.06
N VAL A 97 1.00 6.74 -3.14
CA VAL A 97 1.45 7.42 -1.93
C VAL A 97 2.98 7.35 -1.87
N ASP A 98 3.62 8.49 -1.69
CA ASP A 98 5.07 8.56 -1.56
C ASP A 98 5.50 7.82 -0.29
N GLU A 99 6.39 6.83 -0.45
CA GLU A 99 6.81 6.00 0.67
C GLU A 99 8.22 6.28 1.14
N ARG A 100 8.77 7.46 0.86
CA ARG A 100 10.13 7.79 1.28
C ARG A 100 10.39 7.53 2.75
N LEU A 101 9.46 7.96 3.60
CA LEU A 101 9.63 7.79 5.05
C LEU A 101 9.31 6.37 5.48
N SER A 102 8.37 5.72 4.79
CA SER A 102 7.98 4.35 5.11
C SER A 102 9.12 3.37 4.96
N THR A 103 9.98 3.58 3.97
CA THR A 103 11.11 2.69 3.76
C THR A 103 12.04 2.67 4.96
N VAL A 104 12.32 3.84 5.53
CA VAL A 104 13.18 3.94 6.71
C VAL A 104 12.53 3.24 7.88
N ASP A 105 11.24 3.48 8.10
CA ASP A 105 10.52 2.88 9.21
C ASP A 105 10.42 1.36 9.07
N ALA A 106 10.21 0.87 7.86
CA ALA A 106 10.14 -0.56 7.61
C ALA A 106 11.47 -1.24 7.94
N GLN A 107 12.57 -0.61 7.55
CA GLN A 107 13.90 -1.15 7.84
C GLN A 107 14.17 -1.17 9.34
N ARG A 108 13.74 -0.15 10.05
CA ARG A 108 13.91 -0.10 11.48
C ARG A 108 13.08 -1.17 12.18
N ALA A 109 11.82 -1.34 11.74
CA ALA A 109 10.96 -2.36 12.30
C ALA A 109 11.52 -3.75 12.08
N LEU A 110 12.11 -3.97 10.91
CA LEU A 110 12.74 -5.24 10.61
C LEU A 110 13.91 -5.53 11.54
N ARG A 111 14.76 -4.54 11.76
CA ARG A 111 15.89 -4.69 12.67
C ARG A 111 15.43 -4.99 14.09
N ASP A 112 14.39 -4.32 14.53
CA ASP A 112 13.87 -4.49 15.88
C ASP A 112 13.23 -5.87 16.06
N ALA A 113 12.55 -6.35 15.06
CA ALA A 113 11.97 -7.67 15.08
C ALA A 113 13.04 -8.75 14.97
N GLY A 114 14.17 -8.39 14.54
CA GLY A 114 15.37 -9.17 14.64
C GLY A 114 15.49 -10.30 14.03
N ARG A 115 15.19 -10.54 13.06
CA ARG A 115 15.75 -11.30 12.86
C ARG A 115 15.98 -12.36 12.05
N SER A 116 15.24 -13.21 11.76
CA SER A 116 15.45 -14.34 10.89
C SER A 116 15.45 -13.85 9.47
N ALA A 117 16.54 -14.05 8.78
CA ALA A 117 16.65 -13.59 7.40
C ALA A 117 15.65 -14.26 6.48
N ARG A 118 15.28 -15.50 6.80
CA ARG A 118 14.40 -16.22 5.92
C ARG A 118 12.98 -15.78 5.97
N SER A 119 12.46 -15.57 7.16
CA SER A 119 11.09 -15.13 7.30
C SER A 119 10.97 -13.64 7.13
N SER A 120 12.08 -12.91 7.17
CA SER A 120 12.01 -11.46 7.19
C SER A 120 11.57 -10.85 5.87
N ARG A 121 11.76 -11.53 4.75
CA ARG A 121 11.35 -10.95 3.45
C ARG A 121 9.84 -10.76 3.36
N SER A 122 9.06 -11.78 3.72
CA SER A 122 7.62 -11.66 3.73
C SER A 122 7.16 -10.64 4.76
N VAL A 123 7.80 -10.66 5.93
CA VAL A 123 7.47 -9.73 7.00
C VAL A 123 7.76 -8.28 6.55
N VAL A 124 8.89 -8.06 5.88
CA VAL A 124 9.25 -6.72 5.40
C VAL A 124 8.19 -6.20 4.45
N ASP A 125 7.75 -7.03 3.50
CA ASP A 125 6.76 -6.61 2.53
C ASP A 125 5.44 -6.24 3.20
N GLN A 126 5.03 -7.01 4.20
CA GLN A 126 3.79 -6.73 4.92
C GLN A 126 3.93 -5.51 5.84
N VAL A 127 5.07 -5.37 6.51
CA VAL A 127 5.32 -4.21 7.35
C VAL A 127 5.34 -2.94 6.52
N ALA A 128 5.98 -2.99 5.35
CA ALA A 128 6.01 -1.84 4.46
C ALA A 128 4.60 -1.44 4.02
N ALA A 129 3.76 -2.42 3.70
CA ALA A 129 2.38 -2.14 3.31
C ALA A 129 1.58 -1.53 4.48
N VAL A 130 1.79 -2.02 5.71
CA VAL A 130 1.13 -1.45 6.89
C VAL A 130 1.54 0.00 7.09
N ILE A 131 2.83 0.30 6.93
CA ILE A 131 3.33 1.66 7.13
C ILE A 131 2.78 2.59 6.06
N ILE A 132 2.72 2.14 4.80
CA ILE A 132 2.10 2.90 3.73
C ILE A 132 0.66 3.25 4.10
N LEU A 133 -0.07 2.25 4.59
CA LEU A 133 -1.48 2.45 4.95
C LEU A 133 -1.62 3.41 6.12
N GLU A 134 -0.81 3.26 7.16
CA GLU A 134 -0.86 4.16 8.31
C GLU A 134 -0.57 5.60 7.91
N GLN A 135 0.38 5.77 7.00
CA GLN A 135 0.72 7.08 6.50
C GLN A 135 -0.45 7.70 5.73
N ALA A 136 -1.08 6.89 4.87
CA ALA A 136 -2.24 7.36 4.11
C ALA A 136 -3.40 7.72 5.03
N LEU A 137 -3.67 6.89 6.04
CA LEU A 137 -4.74 7.18 6.99
C LEU A 137 -4.48 8.48 7.77
N SER A 138 -3.22 8.71 8.14
CA SER A 138 -2.84 9.93 8.82
C SER A 138 -3.12 11.16 7.96
N ILE A 139 -2.81 11.06 6.68
CA ILE A 139 -3.07 12.15 5.74
C ILE A 139 -4.58 12.38 5.58
N GLU A 140 -5.35 11.29 5.48
CA GLU A 140 -6.81 11.42 5.36
C GLU A 140 -7.40 12.14 6.57
N ARG A 141 -6.94 11.78 7.76
CA ARG A 141 -7.44 12.44 8.97
C ARG A 141 -7.07 13.90 9.02
N ALA A 142 -5.88 14.25 8.55
CA ALA A 142 -5.40 15.61 8.57
C ALA A 142 -6.07 16.48 7.52
N THR A 143 -6.38 15.92 6.36
CA THR A 143 -6.87 16.70 5.21
C THR A 143 -8.35 16.54 4.93
N GLY A 144 -8.96 15.45 5.39
CA GLY A 144 -10.35 15.17 5.08
C GLY A 144 -10.55 14.57 3.68
N THR A 145 -9.47 14.29 2.97
CA THR A 145 -9.54 13.72 1.61
C THR A 145 -8.61 12.53 1.51
N LEU A 146 -8.81 11.72 0.46
CA LEU A 146 -7.93 10.59 0.22
C LEU A 146 -6.50 11.06 0.01
N ALA A 147 -5.55 10.23 0.45
CA ALA A 147 -4.14 10.57 0.35
C ALA A 147 -3.61 10.37 -1.07
N GLY A 148 -2.47 10.96 -1.34
CA GLY A 148 -1.71 10.69 -2.55
C GLY A 148 -2.33 11.21 -3.82
N THR A 149 -1.97 10.58 -4.93
CA THR A 149 -2.36 11.00 -6.27
C THR A 149 -3.18 9.91 -6.95
N ALA A 150 -4.30 10.29 -7.53
CA ALA A 150 -5.17 9.35 -8.23
C ALA A 150 -4.46 8.76 -9.44
N VAL A 151 -4.69 7.47 -9.66
CA VAL A 151 -4.14 6.77 -10.82
C VAL A 151 -5.28 6.50 -11.78
N THR A 152 -5.08 6.85 -13.04
CA THR A 152 -6.08 6.60 -14.07
C THR A 152 -5.62 5.44 -14.95
N PHE A 153 -6.62 4.71 -15.43
CA PHE A 153 -6.38 3.55 -16.28
C PHE A 153 -6.42 3.98 -17.73
#